data_b627234499bcafbdc367051ea581e0ca
#
_entry.id   b627234499bcafbdc367051ea581e0ca
#
_cell.length_a   1.000
_cell.length_b   1.000
_cell.length_c   1.000
_cell.angle_alpha   90.00
_cell.angle_beta   90.00
_cell.angle_gamma   90.00
#
_symmetry.space_group_name_H-M   'P 1'
#
loop_
_entity.id
_entity.type
_entity.pdbx_description
1 polymer ?
#
loop_
_entity_poly.entity_id
_entity_poly.type
_entity_poly.pdbx_seq_one_letter_code
_entity_poly.pdbx_strand_id
1 'polypeptide(L)'
;IHGLSTAYHLALELQRKGEGDGSDILIIDKTSIAAGASGIACGVVRNNYYQPAMRELMAHSVKVWESDSKAYSYHPVGYMQISPEVMREDVSTIAEQQKDIGYESVFIEGARESHSYMRGLFDDWQAQGITSVLHEKPGGYSNNTQAMYGLADKAEGEGVRILTGATVQEFKRGNGSDAITAVVTDR
;
A
#
# COMPACT_ATOMS: atom_id res chain seq x y z
N ILE A 1 -2.54 4.32 8.45
CA ILE A 1 -3.00 3.17 7.67
C ILE A 1 -3.16 1.91 8.52
N HIS A 2 -2.20 1.56 9.39
CA HIS A 2 -2.25 0.30 10.14
C HIS A 2 -3.50 0.18 11.00
N GLY A 3 -3.85 1.21 11.79
CA GLY A 3 -5.05 1.18 12.64
C GLY A 3 -6.34 1.00 11.84
N LEU A 4 -6.50 1.74 10.75
CA LEU A 4 -7.68 1.63 9.87
C LEU A 4 -7.78 0.24 9.23
N SER A 5 -6.67 -0.26 8.67
CA SER A 5 -6.64 -1.59 8.05
C SER A 5 -6.90 -2.69 9.06
N THR A 6 -6.28 -2.62 10.25
CA THR A 6 -6.52 -3.59 11.31
C THR A 6 -7.99 -3.62 11.74
N ALA A 7 -8.59 -2.46 11.98
CA ALA A 7 -9.98 -2.35 12.41
C ALA A 7 -10.96 -2.87 11.34
N TYR A 8 -10.74 -2.48 10.07
CA TYR A 8 -11.57 -2.95 8.94
C TYR A 8 -11.52 -4.48 8.81
N HIS A 9 -10.32 -5.05 8.75
CA HIS A 9 -10.18 -6.50 8.59
C HIS A 9 -10.61 -7.29 9.83
N LEU A 10 -10.46 -6.72 11.03
CA LEU A 10 -11.00 -7.33 12.25
C LEU A 10 -12.53 -7.37 12.23
N ALA A 11 -13.19 -6.29 11.81
CA ALA A 11 -14.63 -6.26 11.67
C ALA A 11 -15.14 -7.34 10.70
N LEU A 12 -14.50 -7.46 9.53
CA LEU A 12 -14.82 -8.51 8.56
C LEU A 12 -14.60 -9.93 9.12
N GLU A 13 -13.54 -10.13 9.87
CA GLU A 13 -13.25 -11.45 10.46
C GLU A 13 -14.22 -11.83 11.57
N LEU A 14 -14.63 -10.86 12.41
CA LEU A 14 -15.66 -11.08 13.42
C LEU A 14 -16.99 -11.47 12.78
N GLN A 15 -17.42 -10.78 11.74
CA GLN A 15 -18.62 -11.11 10.97
C GLN A 15 -18.51 -12.53 10.36
N ARG A 16 -17.37 -12.83 9.70
CA ARG A 16 -17.14 -14.15 9.10
C ARG A 16 -17.25 -15.31 10.11
N LYS A 17 -16.84 -15.08 11.36
CA LYS A 17 -16.94 -16.05 12.45
C LYS A 17 -18.29 -16.07 13.16
N GLY A 18 -19.13 -15.08 12.93
CA GLY A 18 -20.36 -14.89 13.69
C GLY A 18 -20.12 -14.49 15.16
N GLU A 19 -18.97 -13.86 15.44
CA GLU A 19 -18.54 -13.44 16.78
C GLU A 19 -18.82 -11.95 17.05
N GLY A 20 -19.36 -11.21 16.09
CA GLY A 20 -19.67 -9.78 16.20
C GLY A 20 -19.46 -9.04 14.88
N ASP A 21 -19.31 -7.73 14.96
CA ASP A 21 -19.07 -6.82 13.85
C ASP A 21 -18.13 -5.68 14.26
N GLY A 22 -18.09 -4.60 13.51
CA GLY A 22 -17.26 -3.45 13.82
C GLY A 22 -17.74 -2.56 14.97
N SER A 23 -18.97 -2.74 15.49
CA SER A 23 -19.56 -1.84 16.49
C SER A 23 -18.82 -1.79 17.82
N ASP A 24 -18.07 -2.87 18.15
CA ASP A 24 -17.23 -2.96 19.34
C ASP A 24 -15.79 -2.46 19.11
N ILE A 25 -15.48 -2.03 17.88
CA ILE A 25 -14.14 -1.55 17.52
C ILE A 25 -14.13 -0.02 17.53
N LEU A 26 -13.17 0.56 18.25
CA LEU A 26 -12.93 1.99 18.29
C LEU A 26 -11.48 2.31 17.90
N ILE A 27 -11.31 3.13 16.87
CA ILE A 27 -10.03 3.76 16.53
C ILE A 27 -9.95 5.10 17.23
N ILE A 28 -8.81 5.38 17.87
CA ILE A 28 -8.52 6.68 18.48
C ILE A 28 -7.26 7.26 17.83
N ASP A 29 -7.36 8.49 17.33
CA ASP A 29 -6.22 9.22 16.78
C ASP A 29 -6.16 10.63 17.43
N LYS A 30 -4.95 11.04 17.80
CA LYS A 30 -4.72 12.35 18.45
C LYS A 30 -4.95 13.54 17.53
N THR A 31 -4.94 13.32 16.21
CA THR A 31 -5.07 14.37 15.21
C THR A 31 -6.23 14.08 14.26
N SER A 32 -5.92 13.70 13.02
CA SER A 32 -6.90 13.40 11.98
C SER A 32 -6.41 12.23 11.13
N ILE A 33 -7.31 11.64 10.36
CA ILE A 33 -6.98 10.65 9.35
C ILE A 33 -5.92 11.25 8.41
N ALA A 34 -4.92 10.45 8.06
CA ALA A 34 -3.81 10.82 7.18
C ALA A 34 -2.85 11.93 7.69
N ALA A 35 -2.96 12.39 8.94
CA ALA A 35 -2.07 13.42 9.49
C ALA A 35 -0.59 12.98 9.67
N GLY A 36 -0.34 11.67 9.71
CA GLY A 36 1.00 11.10 9.87
C GLY A 36 1.68 10.75 8.54
N ALA A 37 2.68 9.86 8.62
CA ALA A 37 3.52 9.45 7.49
C ALA A 37 2.72 8.92 6.29
N SER A 38 1.60 8.26 6.52
CA SER A 38 0.74 7.75 5.43
C SER A 38 0.17 8.86 4.55
N GLY A 39 -0.11 10.05 5.11
CA GLY A 39 -0.65 11.17 4.35
C GLY A 39 0.39 11.94 3.53
N ILE A 40 1.69 11.78 3.84
CA ILE A 40 2.81 12.45 3.14
C ILE A 40 3.65 11.48 2.28
N ALA A 41 3.25 10.21 2.20
CA ALA A 41 3.92 9.23 1.35
C ALA A 41 3.80 9.59 -0.13
N CYS A 42 4.71 9.10 -0.97
CA CYS A 42 4.69 9.36 -2.41
C CYS A 42 3.54 8.66 -3.16
N GLY A 43 2.87 7.71 -2.51
CA GLY A 43 1.71 7.01 -3.08
C GLY A 43 2.02 5.99 -4.17
N VAL A 44 3.29 5.70 -4.45
CA VAL A 44 3.69 4.71 -5.47
C VAL A 44 3.44 3.29 -4.97
N VAL A 45 2.74 2.52 -5.79
CA VAL A 45 2.43 1.09 -5.57
C VAL A 45 3.19 0.28 -6.62
N ARG A 46 4.08 -0.61 -6.17
CA ARG A 46 4.98 -1.38 -7.04
C ARG A 46 5.44 -2.69 -6.39
N ASN A 47 6.04 -3.57 -7.18
CA ASN A 47 6.69 -4.81 -6.71
C ASN A 47 8.22 -4.81 -6.89
N ASN A 48 8.85 -3.69 -7.10
CA ASN A 48 10.28 -3.54 -7.32
C ASN A 48 11.07 -3.65 -6.02
N TYR A 49 11.23 -4.89 -5.50
CA TYR A 49 11.93 -5.18 -4.24
C TYR A 49 12.84 -6.39 -4.37
N TYR A 50 14.04 -6.28 -3.81
CA TYR A 50 15.04 -7.34 -3.83
C TYR A 50 14.73 -8.48 -2.85
N GLN A 51 14.11 -8.17 -1.70
CA GLN A 51 13.80 -9.16 -0.67
C GLN A 51 12.58 -10.01 -1.06
N PRO A 52 12.67 -11.35 -1.01
CA PRO A 52 11.58 -12.25 -1.38
C PRO A 52 10.28 -11.97 -0.63
N ALA A 53 10.33 -11.84 0.68
CA ALA A 53 9.15 -11.56 1.50
C ALA A 53 8.45 -10.26 1.11
N MET A 54 9.23 -9.21 0.76
CA MET A 54 8.65 -7.94 0.30
C MET A 54 8.00 -8.07 -1.06
N ARG A 55 8.56 -8.85 -1.98
CA ARG A 55 7.93 -9.08 -3.29
C ARG A 55 6.60 -9.79 -3.18
N GLU A 56 6.53 -10.87 -2.39
CA GLU A 56 5.29 -11.61 -2.15
C GLU A 56 4.23 -10.72 -1.49
N LEU A 57 4.63 -9.97 -0.46
CA LEU A 57 3.75 -9.03 0.23
C LEU A 57 3.24 -7.93 -0.71
N MET A 58 4.10 -7.36 -1.54
CA MET A 58 3.71 -6.31 -2.48
C MET A 58 2.85 -6.85 -3.64
N ALA A 59 3.12 -8.05 -4.13
CA ALA A 59 2.26 -8.71 -5.12
C ALA A 59 0.85 -8.95 -4.58
N HIS A 60 0.72 -9.32 -3.30
CA HIS A 60 -0.57 -9.38 -2.62
C HIS A 60 -1.20 -7.99 -2.47
N SER A 61 -0.41 -7.00 -2.04
CA SER A 61 -0.90 -5.64 -1.78
C SER A 61 -1.44 -4.97 -3.04
N VAL A 62 -0.82 -5.16 -4.20
CA VAL A 62 -1.34 -4.65 -5.48
C VAL A 62 -2.77 -5.13 -5.73
N LYS A 63 -3.06 -6.41 -5.47
CA LYS A 63 -4.42 -6.97 -5.60
C LYS A 63 -5.41 -6.32 -4.64
N VAL A 64 -4.98 -5.94 -3.45
CA VAL A 64 -5.81 -5.19 -2.50
C VAL A 64 -6.14 -3.79 -3.05
N TRP A 65 -5.14 -3.08 -3.60
CA TRP A 65 -5.36 -1.77 -4.24
C TRP A 65 -6.31 -1.85 -5.43
N GLU A 66 -6.17 -2.88 -6.25
CA GLU A 66 -7.02 -3.12 -7.44
C GLU A 66 -8.45 -3.56 -7.08
N SER A 67 -8.65 -4.20 -5.92
CA SER A 67 -9.96 -4.70 -5.50
C SER A 67 -11.03 -3.62 -5.34
N ASP A 68 -10.60 -2.38 -5.04
CA ASP A 68 -11.50 -1.23 -4.92
C ASP A 68 -10.72 0.07 -5.25
N SER A 69 -10.31 0.19 -6.50
CA SER A 69 -9.50 1.31 -6.97
C SER A 69 -10.14 2.68 -6.71
N LYS A 70 -11.48 2.74 -6.69
CA LYS A 70 -12.20 3.97 -6.42
C LYS A 70 -12.06 4.39 -4.96
N ALA A 71 -12.35 3.48 -4.01
CA ALA A 71 -12.23 3.77 -2.58
C ALA A 71 -10.78 4.13 -2.20
N TYR A 72 -9.81 3.43 -2.79
CA TYR A 72 -8.40 3.68 -2.52
C TYR A 72 -7.77 4.79 -3.37
N SER A 73 -8.56 5.47 -4.22
CA SER A 73 -8.02 6.48 -5.16
C SER A 73 -6.78 5.97 -5.90
N TYR A 74 -6.84 4.70 -6.34
CA TYR A 74 -5.75 3.98 -6.96
C TYR A 74 -5.85 4.05 -8.48
N HIS A 75 -4.72 4.34 -9.13
CA HIS A 75 -4.58 4.46 -10.57
C HIS A 75 -3.61 3.37 -11.07
N PRO A 76 -4.12 2.31 -11.73
CA PRO A 76 -3.31 1.19 -12.23
C PRO A 76 -2.60 1.56 -13.54
N VAL A 77 -1.61 2.43 -13.46
CA VAL A 77 -0.84 2.92 -14.61
C VAL A 77 0.48 2.16 -14.81
N GLY A 78 0.73 1.15 -13.99
CA GLY A 78 1.99 0.43 -13.95
C GLY A 78 3.08 1.18 -13.19
N TYR A 79 4.24 0.55 -13.12
CA TYR A 79 5.45 1.15 -12.57
C TYR A 79 6.63 0.86 -13.50
N MET A 80 7.51 1.83 -13.68
CA MET A 80 8.64 1.68 -14.58
C MET A 80 9.94 2.09 -13.89
N GLN A 81 10.92 1.19 -13.89
CA GLN A 81 12.29 1.49 -13.55
C GLN A 81 13.13 1.56 -14.81
N ILE A 82 13.73 2.72 -15.06
CA ILE A 82 14.68 2.95 -16.14
C ILE A 82 16.08 3.09 -15.53
N SER A 83 17.07 2.41 -16.09
CA SER A 83 18.36 2.27 -15.43
C SER A 83 19.53 2.34 -16.40
N PRO A 84 20.66 2.92 -15.95
CA PRO A 84 21.92 2.87 -16.67
C PRO A 84 22.60 1.49 -16.54
N GLU A 85 23.65 1.24 -17.30
CA GLU A 85 24.35 -0.03 -17.39
C GLU A 85 24.80 -0.58 -16.02
N VAL A 86 25.24 0.28 -15.12
CA VAL A 86 25.72 -0.12 -13.78
C VAL A 86 24.64 -0.82 -12.94
N MET A 87 23.36 -0.60 -13.22
CA MET A 87 22.24 -1.20 -12.51
C MET A 87 21.59 -2.36 -13.26
N ARG A 88 22.03 -2.67 -14.47
CA ARG A 88 21.38 -3.63 -15.36
C ARG A 88 21.22 -5.02 -14.73
N GLU A 89 22.26 -5.52 -14.08
CA GLU A 89 22.27 -6.84 -13.44
C GLU A 89 21.25 -6.92 -12.28
N ASP A 90 21.22 -5.90 -11.44
CA ASP A 90 20.27 -5.83 -10.32
C ASP A 90 18.81 -5.81 -10.83
N VAL A 91 18.55 -5.01 -11.85
CA VAL A 91 17.21 -4.88 -12.45
C VAL A 91 16.78 -6.15 -13.17
N SER A 92 17.71 -6.83 -13.87
CA SER A 92 17.49 -8.14 -14.46
C SER A 92 17.09 -9.18 -13.40
N THR A 93 17.84 -9.21 -12.30
CA THR A 93 17.55 -10.12 -11.17
C THR A 93 16.14 -9.86 -10.59
N ILE A 94 15.74 -8.60 -10.42
CA ILE A 94 14.37 -8.28 -9.96
C ILE A 94 13.33 -8.79 -10.96
N ALA A 95 13.56 -8.62 -12.26
CA ALA A 95 12.65 -9.08 -13.31
C ALA A 95 12.47 -10.62 -13.28
N GLU A 96 13.56 -11.38 -13.13
CA GLU A 96 13.52 -12.84 -12.97
C GLU A 96 12.71 -13.24 -11.73
N GLN A 97 12.99 -12.62 -10.61
CA GLN A 97 12.31 -12.86 -9.36
C GLN A 97 10.81 -12.51 -9.39
N GLN A 98 10.41 -11.48 -10.13
CA GLN A 98 9.00 -11.15 -10.37
C GLN A 98 8.33 -12.25 -11.21
N LYS A 99 9.00 -12.74 -12.24
CA LYS A 99 8.53 -13.85 -13.07
C LYS A 99 8.29 -15.11 -12.25
N ASP A 100 9.19 -15.44 -11.31
CA ASP A 100 9.09 -16.63 -10.46
C ASP A 100 7.83 -16.64 -9.57
N ILE A 101 7.35 -15.48 -9.16
CA ILE A 101 6.11 -15.32 -8.38
C ILE A 101 4.88 -15.01 -9.25
N GLY A 102 5.02 -15.07 -10.59
CA GLY A 102 3.93 -14.79 -11.54
C GLY A 102 3.49 -13.33 -11.58
N TYR A 103 4.35 -12.39 -11.17
CA TYR A 103 4.06 -10.95 -11.26
C TYR A 103 4.40 -10.44 -12.66
N GLU A 104 3.42 -9.84 -13.34
CA GLU A 104 3.54 -9.44 -14.73
C GLU A 104 4.48 -8.24 -14.91
N SER A 105 5.64 -8.46 -15.50
CA SER A 105 6.58 -7.40 -15.85
C SER A 105 7.27 -7.69 -17.18
N VAL A 106 7.79 -6.64 -17.82
CA VAL A 106 8.56 -6.69 -19.05
C VAL A 106 9.94 -6.12 -18.78
N PHE A 107 10.98 -6.90 -19.02
CA PHE A 107 12.36 -6.45 -18.95
C PHE A 107 12.91 -6.24 -20.35
N ILE A 108 13.39 -5.03 -20.62
CA ILE A 108 14.02 -4.62 -21.87
C ILE A 108 15.50 -4.35 -21.57
N GLU A 109 16.38 -4.97 -22.35
CA GLU A 109 17.82 -4.87 -22.21
C GLU A 109 18.44 -4.31 -23.51
N GLY A 110 19.42 -3.44 -23.37
CA GLY A 110 20.12 -2.76 -24.45
C GLY A 110 19.68 -1.31 -24.63
N ALA A 111 20.64 -0.44 -24.94
CA ALA A 111 20.38 1.00 -25.08
C ALA A 111 19.41 1.32 -26.22
N ARG A 112 19.56 0.66 -27.36
CA ARG A 112 18.70 0.85 -28.52
C ARG A 112 17.29 0.31 -28.27
N GLU A 113 17.19 -0.87 -27.71
CA GLU A 113 15.94 -1.56 -27.39
C GLU A 113 15.17 -0.78 -26.32
N SER A 114 15.85 -0.32 -25.27
CA SER A 114 15.27 0.55 -24.22
C SER A 114 14.77 1.87 -24.82
N HIS A 115 15.56 2.51 -25.66
CA HIS A 115 15.14 3.75 -26.32
C HIS A 115 13.91 3.53 -27.21
N SER A 116 13.91 2.48 -28.04
CA SER A 116 12.78 2.13 -28.91
C SER A 116 11.51 1.84 -28.11
N TYR A 117 11.63 1.08 -27.01
CA TYR A 117 10.51 0.76 -26.13
C TYR A 117 9.91 2.04 -25.51
N MET A 118 10.78 2.89 -24.98
CA MET A 118 10.36 4.15 -24.33
C MET A 118 9.73 5.13 -25.33
N ARG A 119 10.27 5.22 -26.55
CA ARG A 119 9.67 6.03 -27.65
C ARG A 119 8.30 5.50 -28.08
N GLY A 120 8.06 4.22 -27.97
CA GLY A 120 6.75 3.63 -28.23
C GLY A 120 5.68 3.98 -27.18
N LEU A 121 6.11 4.44 -26.00
CA LEU A 121 5.22 4.87 -24.91
C LEU A 121 5.14 6.38 -24.75
N PHE A 122 6.24 7.09 -25.05
CA PHE A 122 6.38 8.55 -24.87
C PHE A 122 7.02 9.19 -26.11
N ASP A 123 6.24 9.90 -26.88
CA ASP A 123 6.65 10.49 -28.15
C ASP A 123 7.85 11.44 -28.04
N ASP A 124 8.00 12.07 -26.89
CA ASP A 124 9.04 13.06 -26.58
C ASP A 124 10.22 12.50 -25.79
N TRP A 125 10.33 11.16 -25.65
CA TRP A 125 11.42 10.52 -24.90
C TRP A 125 12.80 10.87 -25.49
N GLN A 126 13.69 11.44 -24.63
CA GLN A 126 15.02 11.91 -25.04
C GLN A 126 16.13 11.51 -24.06
N ALA A 127 15.83 10.70 -23.01
CA ALA A 127 16.84 10.34 -22.02
C ALA A 127 18.00 9.56 -22.65
N GLN A 128 19.21 9.87 -22.19
CA GLN A 128 20.46 9.25 -22.62
C GLN A 128 21.02 8.36 -21.52
N GLY A 129 21.85 7.40 -21.91
CA GLY A 129 22.55 6.51 -20.95
C GLY A 129 21.67 5.44 -20.30
N ILE A 130 20.46 5.25 -20.77
CA ILE A 130 19.55 4.19 -20.31
C ILE A 130 19.85 2.92 -21.12
N THR A 131 20.09 1.82 -20.42
CA THR A 131 20.41 0.51 -21.02
C THR A 131 19.48 -0.61 -20.58
N SER A 132 18.60 -0.33 -19.62
CA SER A 132 17.55 -1.28 -19.22
C SER A 132 16.27 -0.59 -18.76
N VAL A 133 15.14 -1.25 -19.01
CA VAL A 133 13.82 -0.85 -18.54
C VAL A 133 13.14 -2.07 -17.94
N LEU A 134 12.70 -1.96 -16.69
CA LEU A 134 11.78 -2.90 -16.06
C LEU A 134 10.42 -2.23 -15.96
N HIS A 135 9.44 -2.72 -16.71
CA HIS A 135 8.08 -2.20 -16.72
C HIS A 135 7.15 -3.22 -16.07
N GLU A 136 6.75 -2.95 -14.85
CA GLU A 136 5.70 -3.67 -14.13
C GLU A 136 4.34 -3.25 -14.69
N LYS A 137 3.56 -4.20 -15.19
CA LYS A 137 2.21 -3.92 -15.73
C LYS A 137 1.21 -3.66 -14.63
N PRO A 138 1.14 -4.49 -13.55
CA PRO A 138 0.44 -4.13 -12.33
C PRO A 138 1.20 -3.04 -11.57
N GLY A 139 0.53 -2.42 -10.60
CA GLY A 139 1.10 -1.31 -9.87
C GLY A 139 0.61 0.03 -10.41
N GLY A 140 1.15 1.11 -9.87
CA GLY A 140 0.73 2.46 -10.23
C GLY A 140 0.89 3.44 -9.08
N TYR A 141 -0.10 4.29 -8.87
CA TYR A 141 -0.08 5.22 -7.73
C TYR A 141 -1.46 5.41 -7.11
N SER A 142 -1.47 5.87 -5.88
CA SER A 142 -2.67 6.26 -5.16
C SER A 142 -2.53 7.68 -4.61
N ASN A 143 -3.63 8.43 -4.56
CA ASN A 143 -3.69 9.58 -3.68
C ASN A 143 -3.80 9.08 -2.24
N ASN A 144 -2.68 9.08 -1.54
CA ASN A 144 -2.56 8.47 -0.22
C ASN A 144 -3.51 9.05 0.83
N THR A 145 -3.78 10.35 0.82
CA THR A 145 -4.76 10.97 1.72
C THR A 145 -6.17 10.48 1.42
N GLN A 146 -6.58 10.47 0.16
CA GLN A 146 -7.90 9.95 -0.24
C GLN A 146 -8.03 8.46 0.03
N ALA A 147 -6.97 7.67 -0.18
CA ALA A 147 -6.97 6.25 0.15
C ALA A 147 -7.18 6.01 1.66
N MET A 148 -6.61 6.86 2.53
CA MET A 148 -6.84 6.75 3.97
C MET A 148 -8.28 7.07 4.35
N TYR A 149 -8.89 8.08 3.73
CA TYR A 149 -10.31 8.37 3.93
C TYR A 149 -11.20 7.25 3.37
N GLY A 150 -10.92 6.74 2.18
CA GLY A 150 -11.67 5.60 1.63
C GLY A 150 -11.58 4.35 2.50
N LEU A 151 -10.42 4.07 3.09
CA LEU A 151 -10.29 2.96 4.05
C LEU A 151 -11.04 3.24 5.35
N ALA A 152 -11.10 4.49 5.80
CA ALA A 152 -11.90 4.89 6.95
C ALA A 152 -13.39 4.70 6.68
N ASP A 153 -13.89 5.16 5.53
CA ASP A 153 -15.28 4.96 5.10
C ASP A 153 -15.66 3.47 5.05
N LYS A 154 -14.74 2.62 4.57
CA LYS A 154 -14.93 1.16 4.58
C LYS A 154 -15.02 0.60 6.00
N ALA A 155 -14.17 1.05 6.90
CA ALA A 155 -14.18 0.62 8.30
C ALA A 155 -15.48 1.07 9.01
N GLU A 156 -15.90 2.32 8.81
CA GLU A 156 -17.17 2.85 9.33
C GLU A 156 -18.38 2.14 8.73
N GLY A 157 -18.32 1.75 7.46
CA GLY A 157 -19.33 0.93 6.80
C GLY A 157 -19.53 -0.45 7.45
N GLU A 158 -18.50 -1.00 8.08
CA GLU A 158 -18.53 -2.24 8.88
C GLU A 158 -18.87 -1.99 10.37
N GLY A 159 -19.24 -0.76 10.74
CA GLY A 159 -19.63 -0.39 12.10
C GLY A 159 -18.50 0.11 12.99
N VAL A 160 -17.27 0.17 12.51
CA VAL A 160 -16.12 0.69 13.28
C VAL A 160 -16.32 2.17 13.60
N ARG A 161 -16.04 2.55 14.85
CA ARG A 161 -16.10 3.95 15.29
C ARG A 161 -14.71 4.58 15.23
N ILE A 162 -14.63 5.83 14.75
CA ILE A 162 -13.37 6.57 14.65
C ILE A 162 -13.47 7.86 15.48
N LEU A 163 -12.61 8.00 16.48
CA LEU A 163 -12.50 9.17 17.32
C LEU A 163 -11.18 9.90 17.00
N THR A 164 -11.28 11.02 16.33
CA THR A 164 -10.13 11.89 16.02
C THR A 164 -10.01 13.06 17.00
N GLY A 165 -8.83 13.67 17.09
CA GLY A 165 -8.54 14.78 18.00
C GLY A 165 -8.60 14.38 19.48
N ALA A 166 -8.34 13.11 19.80
CA ALA A 166 -8.31 12.59 21.16
C ALA A 166 -6.98 11.89 21.45
N THR A 167 -6.25 12.38 22.42
CA THR A 167 -4.96 11.81 22.80
C THR A 167 -5.13 10.78 23.89
N VAL A 168 -4.68 9.53 23.62
CA VAL A 168 -4.62 8.49 24.65
C VAL A 168 -3.57 8.87 25.68
N GLN A 169 -3.97 8.94 26.95
CA GLN A 169 -3.11 9.29 28.07
C GLN A 169 -2.78 8.09 28.95
N GLU A 170 -3.71 7.17 29.13
CA GLU A 170 -3.53 6.03 30.04
C GLU A 170 -4.34 4.81 29.57
N PHE A 171 -3.82 3.62 29.85
CA PHE A 171 -4.55 2.35 29.79
C PHE A 171 -4.81 1.84 31.20
N LYS A 172 -6.06 1.71 31.60
CA LYS A 172 -6.41 1.14 32.90
C LYS A 172 -6.55 -0.37 32.80
N ARG A 173 -5.99 -1.07 33.78
CA ARG A 173 -6.11 -2.53 33.92
C ARG A 173 -7.14 -2.90 34.97
N GLY A 174 -7.75 -4.06 34.80
CA GLY A 174 -8.64 -4.62 35.82
C GLY A 174 -7.90 -5.03 37.09
N ASN A 175 -8.57 -4.99 38.23
CA ASN A 175 -8.00 -5.43 39.50
C ASN A 175 -7.62 -6.90 39.42
N GLY A 176 -6.31 -7.21 39.56
CA GLY A 176 -5.79 -8.59 39.53
C GLY A 176 -5.75 -9.24 38.13
N SER A 177 -5.90 -8.46 37.06
CA SER A 177 -5.85 -8.92 35.67
C SER A 177 -4.94 -8.04 34.82
N ASP A 178 -4.25 -8.61 33.83
CA ASP A 178 -3.51 -7.87 32.81
C ASP A 178 -4.41 -7.31 31.71
N ALA A 179 -5.70 -7.60 31.71
CA ALA A 179 -6.65 -7.11 30.73
C ALA A 179 -6.84 -5.59 30.87
N ILE A 180 -6.79 -4.90 29.76
CA ILE A 180 -7.12 -3.46 29.66
C ILE A 180 -8.64 -3.34 29.75
N THR A 181 -9.13 -2.57 30.71
CA THR A 181 -10.56 -2.35 30.96
C THR A 181 -11.05 -0.98 30.55
N ALA A 182 -10.14 -0.02 30.40
CA ALA A 182 -10.48 1.32 29.89
C ALA A 182 -9.27 2.01 29.24
N VAL A 183 -9.56 2.90 28.33
CA VAL A 183 -8.62 3.85 27.73
C VAL A 183 -9.02 5.25 28.19
N VAL A 184 -8.07 6.00 28.75
CA VAL A 184 -8.27 7.39 29.18
C VAL A 184 -7.73 8.31 28.11
N THR A 185 -8.53 9.30 27.72
CA THR A 185 -8.16 10.32 26.73
C THR A 185 -8.22 11.71 27.38
N ASP A 186 -7.71 12.72 26.69
CA ASP A 186 -7.77 14.13 27.07
C ASP A 186 -9.15 14.77 26.84
N ARG A 187 -10.13 14.00 26.41
CA ARG A 187 -11.53 14.37 26.16
C ARG A 187 -12.48 13.47 26.92
#